data_52c310dbbb6f721abb94e40b559f876c
#
_entry.id   52c310dbbb6f721abb94e40b559f876c
#
_cell.length_a   1.000
_cell.length_b   1.000
_cell.length_c   1.000
_cell.angle_alpha   90.00
_cell.angle_beta   90.00
_cell.angle_gamma   90.00
#
_symmetry.space_group_name_H-M   'P 1'
#
loop_
_entity.id
_entity.type
_entity.pdbx_description
1 polymer ?
#
loop_
_entity_poly.entity_id
_entity_poly.type
_entity_poly.pdbx_seq_one_letter_code
_entity_poly.pdbx_strand_id
1 'polypeptide(L)'
;MTPVVMALLFGIIELGFVFKDYLAVAGAVRAGVRTASANPRMATFAQVAANKVAQTGGAMNFSDVQQLWVFKVDPTTNKTIGFSNFSDCNYCVKFKWDSGAKAFVPLTDTWASTTQNACSLSIGGPLDRIGVYIQLKHNPITGFVLKTIYISEASVLSLEPIPVSTGCKP
;
A
#
# COMPACT_ATOMS: atom_id res chain seq x y z
N MET A 1 11.53 25.86 -35.56
CA MET A 1 12.18 24.98 -34.53
C MET A 1 11.58 25.10 -33.13
N THR A 2 10.99 26.22 -32.76
CA THR A 2 10.39 26.48 -31.44
C THR A 2 9.35 25.44 -30.97
N PRO A 3 8.37 24.97 -31.78
CA PRO A 3 7.34 24.05 -31.28
C PRO A 3 7.89 22.67 -30.88
N VAL A 4 8.92 22.17 -31.54
CA VAL A 4 9.55 20.88 -31.19
C VAL A 4 10.28 20.97 -29.86
N VAL A 5 11.02 22.05 -29.63
CA VAL A 5 11.74 22.27 -28.36
C VAL A 5 10.75 22.38 -27.21
N MET A 6 9.65 23.10 -27.39
CA MET A 6 8.61 23.24 -26.37
C MET A 6 7.93 21.88 -26.04
N ALA A 7 7.63 21.06 -27.04
CA ALA A 7 7.08 19.73 -26.84
C ALA A 7 8.03 18.81 -26.06
N LEU A 8 9.33 18.88 -26.34
CA LEU A 8 10.35 18.13 -25.60
C LEU A 8 10.44 18.59 -24.14
N LEU A 9 10.44 19.92 -23.89
CA LEU A 9 10.48 20.46 -22.53
C LEU A 9 9.26 20.01 -21.71
N PHE A 10 8.06 20.10 -22.25
CA PHE A 10 6.86 19.63 -21.55
C PHE A 10 6.90 18.12 -21.30
N GLY A 11 7.40 17.34 -22.25
CA GLY A 11 7.57 15.88 -22.08
C GLY A 11 8.51 15.54 -20.93
N ILE A 12 9.65 16.23 -20.80
CA ILE A 12 10.60 16.01 -19.69
C ILE A 12 9.98 16.39 -18.36
N ILE A 13 9.24 17.50 -18.28
CA ILE A 13 8.58 17.95 -17.07
C ILE A 13 7.50 16.92 -16.64
N GLU A 14 6.66 16.47 -17.57
CA GLU A 14 5.63 15.47 -17.26
C GLU A 14 6.22 14.15 -16.76
N LEU A 15 7.27 13.66 -17.42
CA LEU A 15 7.97 12.45 -16.96
C LEU A 15 8.58 12.63 -15.56
N GLY A 16 9.11 13.82 -15.26
CA GLY A 16 9.62 14.14 -13.92
C GLY A 16 8.53 14.02 -12.84
N PHE A 17 7.30 14.48 -13.10
CA PHE A 17 6.18 14.36 -12.17
C PHE A 17 5.70 12.91 -12.01
N VAL A 18 5.63 12.14 -13.10
CA VAL A 18 5.33 10.69 -13.02
C VAL A 18 6.34 9.98 -12.14
N PHE A 19 7.64 10.25 -12.35
CA PHE A 19 8.70 9.63 -11.59
C PHE A 19 8.67 10.02 -10.09
N LYS A 20 8.38 11.29 -9.81
CA LYS A 20 8.16 11.77 -8.43
C LYS A 20 7.03 10.99 -7.74
N ASP A 21 5.89 10.85 -8.40
CA ASP A 21 4.73 10.13 -7.85
C ASP A 21 5.04 8.64 -7.67
N TYR A 22 5.73 8.01 -8.62
CA TYR A 22 6.19 6.63 -8.49
C TYR A 22 7.08 6.41 -7.25
N LEU A 23 8.08 7.26 -7.06
CA LEU A 23 8.97 7.17 -5.90
C LEU A 23 8.22 7.40 -4.58
N ALA A 24 7.27 8.33 -4.56
CA ALA A 24 6.45 8.61 -3.39
C ALA A 24 5.58 7.41 -3.03
N VAL A 25 4.91 6.78 -4.01
CA VAL A 25 4.11 5.57 -3.82
C VAL A 25 4.98 4.42 -3.31
N ALA A 26 6.10 4.15 -3.97
CA ALA A 26 7.00 3.06 -3.58
C ALA A 26 7.58 3.25 -2.16
N GLY A 27 7.94 4.46 -1.80
CA GLY A 27 8.41 4.81 -0.45
C GLY A 27 7.32 4.61 0.61
N ALA A 28 6.10 5.09 0.33
CA ALA A 28 4.97 5.01 1.23
C ALA A 28 4.53 3.55 1.49
N VAL A 29 4.46 2.73 0.43
CA VAL A 29 4.11 1.30 0.53
C VAL A 29 5.11 0.55 1.40
N ARG A 30 6.42 0.77 1.20
CA ARG A 30 7.48 0.13 2.00
C ARG A 30 7.43 0.56 3.46
N ALA A 31 7.18 1.83 3.74
CA ALA A 31 7.04 2.33 5.11
C ALA A 31 5.78 1.74 5.79
N GLY A 32 4.66 1.71 5.06
CA GLY A 32 3.41 1.14 5.54
C GLY A 32 3.53 -0.34 5.91
N VAL A 33 4.12 -1.15 5.01
CA VAL A 33 4.24 -2.60 5.26
C VAL A 33 5.18 -2.91 6.41
N ARG A 34 6.28 -2.15 6.59
CA ARG A 34 7.17 -2.30 7.76
C ARG A 34 6.41 -2.03 9.06
N THR A 35 5.60 -0.97 9.06
CA THR A 35 4.82 -0.62 10.25
C THR A 35 3.75 -1.69 10.54
N ALA A 36 3.08 -2.21 9.50
CA ALA A 36 2.11 -3.30 9.65
C ALA A 36 2.74 -4.59 10.17
N SER A 37 3.91 -4.96 9.64
CA SER A 37 4.66 -6.16 10.00
C SER A 37 5.15 -6.13 11.45
N ALA A 38 5.51 -4.95 11.97
CA ALA A 38 5.99 -4.75 13.34
C ALA A 38 4.85 -4.68 14.39
N ASN A 39 3.58 -4.68 13.96
CA ASN A 39 2.42 -4.61 14.86
C ASN A 39 1.46 -5.79 14.67
N PRO A 40 1.96 -7.05 14.72
CA PRO A 40 1.13 -8.21 14.52
C PRO A 40 0.07 -8.33 15.61
N ARG A 41 -1.13 -8.82 15.23
CA ARG A 41 -2.29 -9.05 16.10
C ARG A 41 -2.84 -7.80 16.82
N MET A 42 -2.27 -6.62 16.58
CA MET A 42 -2.83 -5.36 17.09
C MET A 42 -4.14 -5.05 16.35
N ALA A 43 -5.21 -4.72 17.06
CA ALA A 43 -6.51 -4.41 16.45
C ALA A 43 -6.44 -3.25 15.44
N THR A 44 -5.49 -2.33 15.61
CA THR A 44 -5.28 -1.16 14.76
C THR A 44 -4.14 -1.33 13.75
N PHE A 45 -3.60 -2.53 13.53
CA PHE A 45 -2.42 -2.78 12.69
C PHE A 45 -2.52 -2.14 11.30
N ALA A 46 -3.68 -2.30 10.67
CA ALA A 46 -3.92 -1.76 9.33
C ALA A 46 -4.05 -0.22 9.33
N GLN A 47 -4.70 0.35 10.35
CA GLN A 47 -4.82 1.80 10.49
C GLN A 47 -3.47 2.47 10.73
N VAL A 48 -2.63 1.87 11.58
CA VAL A 48 -1.27 2.38 11.84
C VAL A 48 -0.43 2.34 10.57
N ALA A 49 -0.56 1.28 9.76
CA ALA A 49 0.07 1.20 8.44
C ALA A 49 -0.42 2.29 7.48
N ALA A 50 -1.74 2.50 7.40
CA ALA A 50 -2.33 3.54 6.56
C ALA A 50 -1.91 4.95 6.98
N ASN A 51 -1.82 5.21 8.28
CA ASN A 51 -1.30 6.46 8.81
C ASN A 51 0.19 6.66 8.46
N LYS A 52 0.98 5.57 8.48
CA LYS A 52 2.38 5.62 8.05
C LYS A 52 2.52 5.92 6.56
N VAL A 53 1.65 5.34 5.73
CA VAL A 53 1.56 5.68 4.30
C VAL A 53 1.28 7.17 4.11
N ALA A 54 0.30 7.73 4.83
CA ALA A 54 0.00 9.16 4.77
C ALA A 54 1.18 10.03 5.20
N GLN A 55 1.88 9.64 6.25
CA GLN A 55 3.03 10.36 6.77
C GLN A 55 4.22 10.39 5.78
N THR A 56 4.49 9.27 5.12
CA THR A 56 5.66 9.12 4.23
C THR A 56 5.36 9.48 2.78
N GLY A 57 4.10 9.40 2.37
CA GLY A 57 3.65 9.68 1.01
C GLY A 57 3.35 11.16 0.73
N GLY A 58 3.86 12.10 1.53
CA GLY A 58 3.51 13.52 1.43
C GLY A 58 3.78 14.19 0.07
N ALA A 59 4.55 13.56 -0.81
CA ALA A 59 4.74 14.02 -2.18
C ALA A 59 3.61 13.60 -3.14
N MET A 60 2.72 12.68 -2.73
CA MET A 60 1.54 12.28 -3.49
C MET A 60 0.37 13.24 -3.23
N ASN A 61 -0.51 13.39 -4.22
CA ASN A 61 -1.84 13.92 -3.95
C ASN A 61 -2.74 12.78 -3.47
N PHE A 62 -3.06 12.74 -2.18
CA PHE A 62 -3.88 11.68 -1.59
C PHE A 62 -5.30 11.61 -2.14
N SER A 63 -5.84 12.71 -2.67
CA SER A 63 -7.15 12.71 -3.33
C SER A 63 -7.17 11.87 -4.62
N ASP A 64 -6.00 11.63 -5.21
CA ASP A 64 -5.84 10.80 -6.41
C ASP A 64 -5.55 9.33 -6.08
N VAL A 65 -5.42 8.96 -4.80
CA VAL A 65 -5.29 7.56 -4.37
C VAL A 65 -6.64 6.86 -4.56
N GLN A 66 -6.66 5.91 -5.49
CA GLN A 66 -7.86 5.14 -5.84
C GLN A 66 -8.05 3.96 -4.89
N GLN A 67 -6.94 3.36 -4.47
CA GLN A 67 -6.94 2.16 -3.63
C GLN A 67 -5.75 2.22 -2.68
N LEU A 68 -6.00 1.95 -1.40
CA LEU A 68 -5.01 1.63 -0.39
C LEU A 68 -5.51 0.41 0.37
N TRP A 69 -4.76 -0.70 0.30
CA TRP A 69 -5.11 -1.94 0.96
C TRP A 69 -3.97 -2.43 1.85
N VAL A 70 -4.34 -2.92 3.02
CA VAL A 70 -3.47 -3.75 3.88
C VAL A 70 -4.06 -5.15 3.84
N PHE A 71 -3.30 -6.14 3.37
CA PHE A 71 -3.85 -7.44 3.01
C PHE A 71 -2.95 -8.60 3.47
N LYS A 72 -3.58 -9.76 3.69
CA LYS A 72 -2.89 -11.04 3.85
C LYS A 72 -2.39 -11.53 2.49
N VAL A 73 -1.13 -11.93 2.46
CA VAL A 73 -0.44 -12.31 1.23
C VAL A 73 -0.55 -13.80 1.00
N ASP A 74 -0.92 -14.17 -0.21
CA ASP A 74 -0.76 -15.53 -0.71
C ASP A 74 0.74 -15.82 -0.91
N PRO A 75 1.30 -16.83 -0.23
CA PRO A 75 2.73 -17.11 -0.28
C PRO A 75 3.22 -17.54 -1.67
N THR A 76 2.32 -18.01 -2.54
CA THR A 76 2.66 -18.49 -3.89
C THR A 76 2.71 -17.34 -4.90
N THR A 77 1.73 -16.44 -4.85
CA THR A 77 1.56 -15.39 -5.85
C THR A 77 2.11 -14.03 -5.40
N ASN A 78 2.41 -13.85 -4.11
CA ASN A 78 2.72 -12.57 -3.46
C ASN A 78 1.63 -11.50 -3.64
N LYS A 79 0.40 -11.90 -3.91
CA LYS A 79 -0.78 -11.04 -4.08
C LYS A 79 -1.83 -11.34 -3.02
N THR A 80 -3.01 -10.79 -3.20
CA THR A 80 -4.16 -11.06 -2.31
C THR A 80 -4.62 -12.52 -2.43
N ILE A 81 -5.03 -13.11 -1.32
CA ILE A 81 -5.53 -14.48 -1.29
C ILE A 81 -6.83 -14.57 -2.09
N GLY A 82 -6.88 -15.54 -3.02
CA GLY A 82 -8.05 -15.80 -3.86
C GLY A 82 -8.14 -15.00 -5.14
N PHE A 83 -7.16 -14.11 -5.40
CA PHE A 83 -7.15 -13.27 -6.60
C PHE A 83 -5.77 -13.24 -7.26
N SER A 84 -5.74 -13.36 -8.58
CA SER A 84 -4.51 -13.32 -9.38
C SER A 84 -3.97 -11.89 -9.60
N ASN A 85 -4.78 -10.89 -9.28
CA ASN A 85 -4.44 -9.47 -9.41
C ASN A 85 -5.06 -8.69 -8.23
N PHE A 86 -4.79 -7.39 -8.14
CA PHE A 86 -5.38 -6.50 -7.13
C PHE A 86 -6.77 -5.99 -7.55
N SER A 87 -7.66 -6.90 -8.02
CA SER A 87 -9.05 -6.56 -8.32
C SER A 87 -9.94 -6.60 -7.08
N ASP A 88 -9.63 -7.52 -6.17
CA ASP A 88 -10.33 -7.66 -4.88
C ASP A 88 -9.44 -8.41 -3.87
N CYS A 89 -9.93 -8.57 -2.61
CA CYS A 89 -9.24 -9.28 -1.56
C CYS A 89 -10.21 -9.88 -0.54
N ASN A 90 -9.93 -11.11 -0.10
CA ASN A 90 -10.74 -11.81 0.92
C ASN A 90 -10.30 -11.49 2.35
N TYR A 91 -9.00 -11.25 2.56
CA TYR A 91 -8.39 -10.96 3.86
C TYR A 91 -7.63 -9.65 3.78
N CYS A 92 -8.34 -8.53 3.94
CA CYS A 92 -7.75 -7.21 3.86
C CYS A 92 -8.57 -6.14 4.59
N VAL A 93 -7.90 -5.02 4.80
CA VAL A 93 -8.52 -3.74 5.18
C VAL A 93 -8.30 -2.77 4.04
N LYS A 94 -9.40 -2.29 3.44
CA LYS A 94 -9.37 -1.29 2.37
C LYS A 94 -9.62 0.08 2.96
N PHE A 95 -8.91 1.08 2.43
CA PHE A 95 -8.98 2.46 2.88
C PHE A 95 -9.33 3.39 1.73
N LYS A 96 -9.97 4.50 2.07
CA LYS A 96 -10.11 5.68 1.21
C LYS A 96 -9.51 6.90 1.90
N TRP A 97 -9.08 7.86 1.11
CA TRP A 97 -8.68 9.16 1.63
C TRP A 97 -9.91 9.99 2.01
N ASP A 98 -9.91 10.52 3.21
CA ASP A 98 -10.88 11.52 3.66
C ASP A 98 -10.18 12.88 3.72
N SER A 99 -10.58 13.80 2.84
CA SER A 99 -9.99 15.13 2.74
C SER A 99 -10.36 16.04 3.91
N GLY A 100 -11.49 15.78 4.57
CA GLY A 100 -11.92 16.50 5.77
C GLY A 100 -11.09 16.10 6.98
N ALA A 101 -10.93 14.81 7.20
CA ALA A 101 -10.10 14.26 8.28
C ALA A 101 -8.59 14.33 7.97
N LYS A 102 -8.20 14.57 6.71
CA LYS A 102 -6.80 14.46 6.21
C LYS A 102 -6.15 13.14 6.58
N ALA A 103 -6.89 12.06 6.46
CA ALA A 103 -6.47 10.72 6.88
C ALA A 103 -7.08 9.64 5.98
N PHE A 104 -6.46 8.48 5.96
CA PHE A 104 -7.08 7.28 5.40
C PHE A 104 -8.07 6.69 6.40
N VAL A 105 -9.31 6.54 5.97
CA VAL A 105 -10.39 5.92 6.77
C VAL A 105 -10.73 4.55 6.20
N PRO A 106 -11.01 3.54 7.04
CA PRO A 106 -11.33 2.20 6.58
C PRO A 106 -12.69 2.20 5.86
N LEU A 107 -12.74 1.51 4.72
CA LEU A 107 -13.96 1.21 3.96
C LEU A 107 -14.51 -0.17 4.32
N THR A 108 -13.63 -1.15 4.35
CA THR A 108 -13.95 -2.55 4.65
C THR A 108 -12.83 -3.14 5.48
N ASP A 109 -13.19 -4.02 6.40
CA ASP A 109 -12.26 -4.82 7.19
C ASP A 109 -12.75 -6.26 7.17
N THR A 110 -12.04 -7.10 6.43
CA THR A 110 -12.31 -8.55 6.30
C THR A 110 -11.18 -9.39 6.87
N TRP A 111 -10.16 -8.77 7.48
CA TRP A 111 -9.02 -9.46 8.07
C TRP A 111 -8.85 -9.10 9.55
N ALA A 112 -9.51 -9.87 10.40
CA ALA A 112 -9.37 -9.70 11.84
C ALA A 112 -7.92 -9.95 12.29
N SER A 113 -7.37 -9.03 13.07
CA SER A 113 -5.99 -9.12 13.59
C SER A 113 -5.75 -10.38 14.42
N THR A 114 -6.78 -10.90 15.10
CA THR A 114 -6.73 -12.12 15.91
C THR A 114 -6.47 -13.39 15.09
N THR A 115 -6.74 -13.36 13.78
CA THR A 115 -6.52 -14.49 12.87
C THR A 115 -5.13 -14.50 12.25
N GLN A 116 -4.29 -13.51 12.57
CA GLN A 116 -2.92 -13.44 12.07
C GLN A 116 -2.05 -14.50 12.74
N ASN A 117 -1.33 -15.30 11.95
CA ASN A 117 -0.29 -16.18 12.46
C ASN A 117 1.04 -15.40 12.56
N ALA A 118 1.32 -14.93 13.77
CA ALA A 118 2.57 -14.26 14.14
C ALA A 118 3.33 -15.06 15.20
N CYS A 119 3.01 -16.34 15.40
CA CYS A 119 3.69 -17.19 16.35
C CYS A 119 5.02 -17.68 15.81
N SER A 120 6.04 -17.83 16.67
CA SER A 120 7.33 -18.36 16.24
C SER A 120 7.18 -19.75 15.61
N LEU A 121 8.04 -20.07 14.65
CA LEU A 121 8.01 -21.30 13.84
C LEU A 121 7.90 -22.61 14.64
N SER A 122 8.31 -22.60 15.92
CA SER A 122 8.24 -23.79 16.80
C SER A 122 6.82 -24.19 17.20
N ILE A 123 5.82 -23.31 17.00
CA ILE A 123 4.47 -23.52 17.55
C ILE A 123 3.38 -23.39 16.48
N GLY A 124 3.53 -22.51 15.49
CA GLY A 124 2.42 -22.10 14.61
C GLY A 124 2.65 -22.32 13.10
N GLY A 125 3.71 -22.95 12.67
CA GLY A 125 4.06 -23.04 11.25
C GLY A 125 4.61 -21.71 10.69
N PRO A 126 4.59 -21.52 9.36
CA PRO A 126 5.14 -20.30 8.74
C PRO A 126 4.32 -19.07 9.16
N LEU A 127 5.04 -17.98 9.47
CA LEU A 127 4.45 -16.69 9.78
C LEU A 127 3.60 -16.19 8.60
N ASP A 128 2.47 -15.57 8.90
CA ASP A 128 1.70 -14.87 7.88
C ASP A 128 2.53 -13.75 7.26
N ARG A 129 2.27 -13.50 6.00
CA ARG A 129 2.87 -12.39 5.25
C ARG A 129 1.80 -11.31 5.07
N ILE A 130 2.21 -10.08 5.30
CA ILE A 130 1.38 -8.90 5.16
C ILE A 130 1.87 -8.07 3.99
N GLY A 131 0.93 -7.51 3.24
CA GLY A 131 1.21 -6.62 2.14
C GLY A 131 0.48 -5.29 2.28
N VAL A 132 1.07 -4.25 1.71
CA VAL A 132 0.41 -2.97 1.46
C VAL A 132 0.42 -2.73 -0.04
N TYR A 133 -0.74 -2.35 -0.59
CA TYR A 133 -0.94 -2.03 -2.00
C TYR A 133 -1.51 -0.64 -2.12
N ILE A 134 -0.98 0.16 -3.04
CA ILE A 134 -1.51 1.47 -3.41
C ILE A 134 -1.70 1.53 -4.92
N GLN A 135 -2.81 2.13 -5.35
CA GLN A 135 -3.03 2.58 -6.71
C GLN A 135 -3.28 4.09 -6.70
N LEU A 136 -2.42 4.82 -7.36
CA LEU A 136 -2.49 6.27 -7.52
C LEU A 136 -2.84 6.62 -8.97
N LYS A 137 -3.82 7.49 -9.17
CA LYS A 137 -4.13 8.08 -10.46
C LYS A 137 -3.23 9.30 -10.68
N HIS A 138 -2.32 9.21 -11.64
CA HIS A 138 -1.52 10.36 -12.05
C HIS A 138 -2.24 11.12 -13.16
N ASN A 139 -2.53 12.40 -12.91
CA ASN A 139 -3.10 13.30 -13.90
C ASN A 139 -1.98 14.20 -14.45
N PRO A 140 -1.67 14.13 -15.76
CA PRO A 140 -0.63 14.96 -16.37
C PRO A 140 -1.02 16.44 -16.31
N ILE A 141 -0.03 17.31 -16.22
CA ILE A 141 -0.24 18.76 -16.10
C ILE A 141 -0.73 19.35 -17.42
N THR A 142 -0.10 18.96 -18.52
CA THR A 142 -0.45 19.51 -19.83
C THR A 142 -1.45 18.64 -20.58
N GLY A 143 -1.46 17.32 -20.33
CA GLY A 143 -2.26 16.34 -21.07
C GLY A 143 -1.91 16.24 -22.55
N PHE A 144 -0.83 16.90 -22.98
CA PHE A 144 -0.44 16.97 -24.40
C PHE A 144 0.43 15.78 -24.80
N VAL A 145 1.31 15.32 -23.92
CA VAL A 145 2.26 14.22 -24.16
C VAL A 145 1.75 12.93 -23.53
N LEU A 146 1.26 13.01 -22.29
CA LEU A 146 0.77 11.85 -21.55
C LEU A 146 -0.74 11.96 -21.30
N LYS A 147 -1.40 10.81 -21.28
CA LYS A 147 -2.76 10.67 -20.74
C LYS A 147 -2.70 10.28 -19.27
N THR A 148 -3.84 10.33 -18.59
CA THR A 148 -3.99 9.78 -17.24
C THR A 148 -3.42 8.36 -17.17
N ILE A 149 -2.53 8.12 -16.22
CA ILE A 149 -1.96 6.80 -15.95
C ILE A 149 -2.22 6.39 -14.51
N TYR A 150 -2.21 5.09 -14.26
CA TYR A 150 -2.32 4.54 -12.91
C TYR A 150 -0.97 3.96 -12.49
N ILE A 151 -0.45 4.48 -11.38
CA ILE A 151 0.76 3.99 -10.73
C ILE A 151 0.32 3.04 -9.63
N SER A 152 0.74 1.78 -9.70
CA SER A 152 0.38 0.75 -8.73
C SER A 152 1.62 0.11 -8.16
N GLU A 153 1.70 0.02 -6.84
CA GLU A 153 2.80 -0.60 -6.13
C GLU A 153 2.29 -1.46 -4.98
N ALA A 154 2.99 -2.57 -4.74
CA ALA A 154 2.77 -3.44 -3.60
C ALA A 154 4.10 -3.80 -2.94
N SER A 155 4.12 -3.85 -1.63
CA SER A 155 5.26 -4.37 -0.86
C SER A 155 4.77 -5.38 0.16
N VAL A 156 5.57 -6.41 0.38
CA VAL A 156 5.22 -7.56 1.21
C VAL A 156 6.33 -7.83 2.22
N LEU A 157 5.97 -8.09 3.46
CA LEU A 157 6.87 -8.56 4.52
C LEU A 157 6.21 -9.71 5.30
N SER A 158 7.02 -10.53 5.97
CA SER A 158 6.52 -11.45 6.99
C SER A 158 6.20 -10.68 8.25
N LEU A 159 5.18 -11.12 8.99
CA LEU A 159 4.90 -10.57 10.32
C LEU A 159 6.08 -10.83 11.25
N GLU A 160 6.36 -9.89 12.14
CA GLU A 160 7.36 -10.10 13.19
C GLU A 160 6.85 -11.14 14.19
N PRO A 161 7.70 -12.11 14.62
CA PRO A 161 7.27 -13.14 15.54
C PRO A 161 6.99 -12.57 16.93
N ILE A 162 5.83 -12.91 17.49
CA ILE A 162 5.47 -12.57 18.87
C ILE A 162 6.02 -13.65 19.81
N PRO A 163 6.59 -13.28 20.99
CA PRO A 163 6.99 -14.23 22.01
C PRO A 163 5.83 -15.11 22.49
N VAL A 164 6.11 -16.38 22.77
CA VAL A 164 5.11 -17.39 23.21
C VAL A 164 4.33 -16.94 24.46
N SER A 165 4.94 -16.13 25.30
CA SER A 165 4.34 -15.61 26.54
C SER A 165 3.19 -14.63 26.32
N THR A 166 3.00 -14.11 25.11
CA THR A 166 1.99 -13.08 24.80
C THR A 166 0.71 -13.60 24.14
N GLY A 167 0.36 -14.87 24.34
CA GLY A 167 -0.92 -15.41 23.88
C GLY A 167 -0.90 -15.98 22.45
N CYS A 168 0.24 -16.37 21.98
CA CYS A 168 0.39 -17.18 20.77
C CYS A 168 -0.26 -18.55 21.01
N LYS A 169 -1.53 -18.67 20.64
CA LYS A 169 -2.17 -19.98 20.48
C LYS A 169 -2.13 -20.35 19.00
N PRO A 170 -1.79 -21.62 18.64
CA PRO A 170 -1.86 -22.12 17.29
C PRO A 170 -3.27 -22.06 16.75
#